data_042f102e3a9e42ef3c93382809c373ae
#
_entry.id   042f102e3a9e42ef3c93382809c373ae
#
_cell.length_a   1.000
_cell.length_b   1.000
_cell.length_c   1.000
_cell.angle_alpha   90.00
_cell.angle_beta   90.00
_cell.angle_gamma   90.00
#
_symmetry.space_group_name_H-M   'P 1'
#
loop_
_entity.id
_entity.type
_entity.pdbx_description
1 polymer ?
#
loop_
_entity_poly.entity_id
_entity_poly.type
_entity_poly.pdbx_seq_one_letter_code
_entity_poly.pdbx_strand_id
1 'polypeptide(L)'
;MRAWPLAVIALLLGGCATAPQPAPVGNPARAWRARMAELTPLRAWDVRGRMAVHTAHHGGEVSLRWVKKDQSYTIDLSGPLGHGLVRLQRSASGARLEDEHRHVYYAENAEELLFKTTGWRVPLRGLAYWIRGLPVPGVKHEQRLDDAGLLRGLRQMGWHIRFLAYKHYGRYVLPSDIELTQVAPAQGNRTFDRSRLDRKFRPVDARLLIERWAYLR
;
A
#
# COMPACT_ATOMS: atom_id res chain seq x y z
N MET A 1 76.78 -40.37 -22.20
CA MET A 1 76.31 -39.58 -21.07
C MET A 1 75.14 -38.77 -21.62
N ARG A 2 73.92 -39.25 -21.50
CA ARG A 2 72.73 -38.60 -22.03
C ARG A 2 71.66 -38.50 -20.94
N ALA A 3 71.37 -37.29 -20.48
CA ALA A 3 70.34 -36.99 -19.52
C ALA A 3 68.99 -36.92 -20.24
N TRP A 4 67.98 -37.57 -19.69
CA TRP A 4 66.61 -37.57 -20.18
C TRP A 4 65.78 -36.74 -19.24
N PRO A 5 65.03 -35.71 -19.66
CA PRO A 5 64.15 -34.96 -18.81
C PRO A 5 62.79 -35.66 -18.74
N LEU A 6 62.32 -35.89 -17.50
CA LEU A 6 61.02 -36.39 -17.17
C LEU A 6 60.00 -35.26 -17.43
N ALA A 7 59.12 -35.45 -18.38
CA ALA A 7 57.99 -34.58 -18.64
C ALA A 7 56.87 -34.92 -17.61
N VAL A 8 56.61 -33.99 -16.70
CA VAL A 8 55.46 -34.04 -15.76
C VAL A 8 54.24 -33.53 -16.47
N ILE A 9 53.31 -34.43 -16.82
CA ILE A 9 51.99 -34.09 -17.35
C ILE A 9 51.09 -33.72 -16.15
N ALA A 10 50.84 -32.43 -15.96
CA ALA A 10 49.84 -31.95 -15.02
C ALA A 10 48.43 -32.08 -15.63
N LEU A 11 47.65 -33.07 -15.19
CA LEU A 11 46.23 -33.18 -15.50
C LEU A 11 45.46 -32.06 -14.77
N LEU A 12 45.03 -31.06 -15.52
CA LEU A 12 44.07 -30.08 -15.07
C LEU A 12 42.68 -30.72 -15.02
N LEU A 13 42.26 -31.19 -13.86
CA LEU A 13 40.88 -31.55 -13.59
C LEU A 13 40.04 -30.27 -13.50
N GLY A 14 39.48 -29.87 -14.64
CA GLY A 14 38.47 -28.82 -14.73
C GLY A 14 37.20 -29.27 -13.99
N GLY A 15 37.09 -28.95 -12.71
CA GLY A 15 35.84 -29.11 -11.98
C GLY A 15 34.79 -28.16 -12.56
N CYS A 16 33.79 -28.71 -13.27
CA CYS A 16 32.57 -27.97 -13.60
C CYS A 16 31.89 -27.56 -12.31
N ALA A 17 32.07 -26.31 -11.89
CA ALA A 17 31.27 -25.71 -10.83
C ALA A 17 29.83 -25.63 -11.36
N THR A 18 28.98 -26.57 -10.96
CA THR A 18 27.55 -26.53 -11.20
C THR A 18 27.04 -25.30 -10.47
N ALA A 19 26.60 -24.26 -11.20
CA ALA A 19 25.98 -23.11 -10.62
C ALA A 19 24.78 -23.59 -9.73
N PRO A 20 24.60 -23.02 -8.53
CA PRO A 20 23.48 -23.40 -7.67
C PRO A 20 22.19 -23.24 -8.46
N GLN A 21 21.47 -24.34 -8.67
CA GLN A 21 20.13 -24.26 -9.25
C GLN A 21 19.26 -23.40 -8.32
N PRO A 22 18.58 -22.37 -8.87
CA PRO A 22 17.65 -21.60 -8.04
C PRO A 22 16.64 -22.57 -7.41
N ALA A 23 16.42 -22.42 -6.11
CA ALA A 23 15.46 -23.22 -5.37
C ALA A 23 14.13 -23.24 -6.12
N PRO A 24 13.39 -24.36 -6.17
CA PRO A 24 12.15 -24.47 -6.92
C PRO A 24 11.22 -23.34 -6.47
N VAL A 25 10.88 -22.47 -7.40
CA VAL A 25 9.96 -21.35 -7.18
C VAL A 25 8.64 -21.97 -6.73
N GLY A 26 8.28 -21.73 -5.48
CA GLY A 26 7.03 -22.21 -4.91
C GLY A 26 5.85 -21.74 -5.79
N ASN A 27 4.73 -22.44 -5.73
CA ASN A 27 3.53 -22.04 -6.47
C ASN A 27 3.01 -20.67 -5.95
N PRO A 28 3.16 -19.55 -6.71
CA PRO A 28 2.80 -18.22 -6.25
C PRO A 28 1.34 -18.12 -5.83
N ALA A 29 0.45 -18.85 -6.51
CA ALA A 29 -0.98 -18.89 -6.17
C ALA A 29 -1.26 -19.57 -4.83
N ARG A 30 -0.48 -20.59 -4.46
CA ARG A 30 -0.59 -21.25 -3.14
C ARG A 30 -0.08 -20.30 -2.05
N ALA A 31 1.07 -19.68 -2.26
CA ALA A 31 1.65 -18.70 -1.34
C ALA A 31 0.70 -17.51 -1.12
N TRP A 32 0.10 -17.01 -2.19
CA TRP A 32 -0.91 -15.96 -2.13
C TRP A 32 -2.13 -16.35 -1.29
N ARG A 33 -2.71 -17.57 -1.51
CA ARG A 33 -3.85 -18.04 -0.72
C ARG A 33 -3.51 -18.14 0.78
N ALA A 34 -2.35 -18.67 1.11
CA ALA A 34 -1.89 -18.76 2.50
C ALA A 34 -1.77 -17.37 3.13
N ARG A 35 -1.19 -16.42 2.40
CA ARG A 35 -1.06 -15.04 2.81
C ARG A 35 -2.41 -14.36 3.04
N MET A 36 -3.37 -14.54 2.14
CA MET A 36 -4.71 -13.99 2.33
C MET A 36 -5.38 -14.56 3.59
N ALA A 37 -5.26 -15.86 3.82
CA ALA A 37 -5.80 -16.51 5.02
C ALA A 37 -5.16 -15.95 6.30
N GLU A 38 -3.85 -15.70 6.28
CA GLU A 38 -3.11 -15.13 7.41
C GLU A 38 -3.49 -13.67 7.71
N LEU A 39 -3.63 -12.83 6.67
CA LEU A 39 -3.79 -11.38 6.84
C LEU A 39 -5.24 -10.92 6.92
N THR A 40 -6.21 -11.71 6.45
CA THR A 40 -7.64 -11.36 6.51
C THR A 40 -8.14 -11.14 7.95
N PRO A 41 -7.73 -11.96 8.95
CA PRO A 41 -8.15 -11.74 10.34
C PRO A 41 -7.52 -10.52 11.01
N LEU A 42 -6.48 -9.93 10.42
CA LEU A 42 -5.80 -8.74 10.98
C LEU A 42 -6.71 -7.51 10.85
N ARG A 43 -7.47 -7.20 11.90
CA ARG A 43 -8.48 -6.12 11.91
C ARG A 43 -8.12 -4.95 12.82
N ALA A 44 -7.10 -5.11 13.67
CA ALA A 44 -6.71 -4.10 14.65
C ALA A 44 -5.21 -3.83 14.57
N TRP A 45 -4.83 -2.57 14.39
CA TRP A 45 -3.44 -2.13 14.23
C TRP A 45 -3.21 -0.65 14.57
N ASP A 46 -1.96 -0.28 14.87
CA ASP A 46 -1.43 1.08 14.86
C ASP A 46 -0.30 1.13 13.82
N VAL A 47 -0.53 1.83 12.72
CA VAL A 47 0.42 2.04 11.63
C VAL A 47 0.98 3.44 11.71
N ARG A 48 2.30 3.56 11.54
CA ARG A 48 2.97 4.85 11.43
C ARG A 48 3.88 4.86 10.21
N GLY A 49 3.95 6.03 9.58
CA GLY A 49 4.76 6.23 8.40
C GLY A 49 4.70 7.66 7.88
N ARG A 50 5.14 7.83 6.65
CA ARG A 50 5.08 9.10 5.93
C ARG A 50 4.33 8.93 4.64
N MET A 51 3.60 9.95 4.26
CA MET A 51 2.83 9.97 3.04
C MET A 51 3.17 11.23 2.24
N ALA A 52 3.69 11.06 1.04
CA ALA A 52 3.77 12.12 0.05
C ALA A 52 2.49 12.10 -0.77
N VAL A 53 1.83 13.24 -0.89
CA VAL A 53 0.61 13.41 -1.69
C VAL A 53 0.87 14.46 -2.74
N HIS A 54 0.48 14.16 -3.97
CA HIS A 54 0.56 15.09 -5.10
C HIS A 54 -0.81 15.22 -5.75
N THR A 55 -1.17 16.45 -6.02
CA THR A 55 -2.36 16.82 -6.80
C THR A 55 -1.94 17.81 -7.88
N ALA A 56 -2.81 18.14 -8.82
CA ALA A 56 -2.49 19.10 -9.89
C ALA A 56 -1.97 20.47 -9.39
N HIS A 57 -2.26 20.85 -8.15
CA HIS A 57 -1.94 22.20 -7.65
C HIS A 57 -1.17 22.21 -6.32
N HIS A 58 -1.11 21.10 -5.62
CA HIS A 58 -0.48 21.01 -4.30
C HIS A 58 0.23 19.68 -4.15
N GLY A 59 1.36 19.70 -3.49
CA GLY A 59 2.10 18.53 -3.08
C GLY A 59 2.72 18.76 -1.70
N GLY A 60 2.91 17.70 -0.95
CA GLY A 60 3.55 17.78 0.35
C GLY A 60 3.77 16.41 0.96
N GLU A 61 4.64 16.38 1.96
CA GLU A 61 4.87 15.20 2.79
C GLU A 61 4.25 15.43 4.17
N VAL A 62 3.54 14.41 4.65
CA VAL A 62 2.93 14.40 5.98
C VAL A 62 3.31 13.13 6.73
N SER A 63 3.44 13.23 8.04
CA SER A 63 3.49 12.08 8.92
C SER A 63 2.09 11.51 9.07
N LEU A 64 1.99 10.18 8.99
CA LEU A 64 0.75 9.44 9.14
C LEU A 64 0.80 8.59 10.40
N ARG A 65 -0.25 8.64 11.21
CA ARG A 65 -0.58 7.60 12.17
C ARG A 65 -1.99 7.13 11.93
N TRP A 66 -2.18 5.83 11.78
CA TRP A 66 -3.50 5.21 11.60
C TRP A 66 -3.70 4.11 12.62
N VAL A 67 -4.57 4.36 13.57
CA VAL A 67 -5.02 3.38 14.56
C VAL A 67 -6.39 2.88 14.14
N LYS A 68 -6.51 1.57 13.98
CA LYS A 68 -7.76 0.92 13.59
C LYS A 68 -8.08 -0.22 14.55
N LYS A 69 -9.34 -0.31 14.95
CA LYS A 69 -9.90 -1.42 15.70
C LYS A 69 -11.29 -1.75 15.12
N ASP A 70 -11.38 -2.87 14.45
CA ASP A 70 -12.58 -3.32 13.73
C ASP A 70 -13.14 -2.27 12.76
N GLN A 71 -14.29 -1.71 13.04
CA GLN A 71 -14.93 -0.68 12.21
C GLN A 71 -14.52 0.75 12.60
N SER A 72 -13.93 0.92 13.77
CA SER A 72 -13.51 2.22 14.28
C SER A 72 -12.06 2.50 13.92
N TYR A 73 -11.74 3.76 13.67
CA TYR A 73 -10.35 4.17 13.43
C TYR A 73 -10.12 5.66 13.71
N THR A 74 -8.86 5.99 13.92
CA THR A 74 -8.34 7.36 13.94
C THR A 74 -7.18 7.45 12.96
N ILE A 75 -7.21 8.46 12.10
CA ILE A 75 -6.13 8.81 11.19
C ILE A 75 -5.66 10.21 11.57
N ASP A 76 -4.40 10.31 11.96
CA ASP A 76 -3.72 11.56 12.25
C ASP A 76 -2.73 11.85 11.11
N LEU A 77 -2.84 13.03 10.52
CA LEU A 77 -1.91 13.56 9.53
C LEU A 77 -1.29 14.84 10.08
N SER A 78 0.02 14.91 10.12
CA SER A 78 0.74 16.11 10.55
C SER A 78 1.84 16.48 9.57
N GLY A 79 1.98 17.77 9.31
CA GLY A 79 3.06 18.32 8.51
C GLY A 79 4.42 18.22 9.22
N PRO A 80 5.48 18.75 8.59
CA PRO A 80 6.81 18.79 9.19
C PRO A 80 6.79 19.43 10.57
N LEU A 81 7.58 18.90 11.50
CA LEU A 81 7.68 19.36 12.88
C LEU A 81 6.36 19.28 13.68
N GLY A 82 5.38 18.48 13.22
CA GLY A 82 4.11 18.28 13.91
C GLY A 82 3.09 19.41 13.74
N HIS A 83 3.37 20.39 12.89
CA HIS A 83 2.41 21.45 12.57
C HIS A 83 1.28 20.93 11.67
N GLY A 84 0.11 21.59 11.72
CA GLY A 84 -1.00 21.29 10.83
C GLY A 84 -1.62 19.92 11.06
N LEU A 85 -1.91 19.55 12.31
CA LEU A 85 -2.54 18.25 12.61
C LEU A 85 -3.98 18.22 12.09
N VAL A 86 -4.25 17.29 11.18
CA VAL A 86 -5.60 16.91 10.76
C VAL A 86 -5.94 15.56 11.36
N ARG A 87 -7.04 15.46 12.08
CA ARG A 87 -7.51 14.23 12.71
C ARG A 87 -8.85 13.79 12.15
N LEU A 88 -8.88 12.62 11.54
CA LEU A 88 -10.11 11.98 11.07
C LEU A 88 -10.42 10.77 11.96
N GLN A 89 -11.62 10.75 12.52
CA GLN A 89 -12.10 9.67 13.38
C GLN A 89 -13.36 9.04 12.76
N ARG A 90 -13.48 7.73 12.87
CA ARG A 90 -14.68 6.95 12.51
C ARG A 90 -15.07 6.08 13.69
N SER A 91 -16.34 6.14 14.06
CA SER A 91 -16.94 5.31 15.11
C SER A 91 -18.31 4.77 14.65
N ALA A 92 -19.00 4.06 15.50
CA ALA A 92 -20.36 3.60 15.22
C ALA A 92 -21.35 4.78 15.03
N SER A 93 -21.09 5.93 15.70
CA SER A 93 -21.95 7.13 15.64
C SER A 93 -21.69 8.04 14.43
N GLY A 94 -20.70 7.72 13.56
CA GLY A 94 -20.37 8.54 12.39
C GLY A 94 -18.90 8.88 12.28
N ALA A 95 -18.60 9.91 11.52
CA ALA A 95 -17.26 10.41 11.28
C ALA A 95 -17.10 11.84 11.81
N ARG A 96 -15.93 12.14 12.35
CA ARG A 96 -15.50 13.46 12.82
C ARG A 96 -14.14 13.79 12.20
N LEU A 97 -14.01 14.98 11.65
CA LEU A 97 -12.73 15.52 11.18
C LEU A 97 -12.45 16.82 11.96
N GLU A 98 -11.22 16.95 12.45
CA GLU A 98 -10.69 18.17 13.03
C GLU A 98 -9.51 18.63 12.16
N ASP A 99 -9.60 19.87 11.66
CA ASP A 99 -8.56 20.46 10.82
C ASP A 99 -7.43 21.12 11.65
N GLU A 100 -6.42 21.63 10.97
CA GLU A 100 -5.28 22.31 11.60
C GLU A 100 -5.66 23.58 12.38
N HIS A 101 -6.81 24.19 12.08
CA HIS A 101 -7.35 25.36 12.78
C HIS A 101 -8.30 25.00 13.90
N ARG A 102 -8.42 23.69 14.22
CA ARG A 102 -9.35 23.14 15.21
C ARG A 102 -10.83 23.24 14.85
N HIS A 103 -11.17 23.54 13.59
CA HIS A 103 -12.55 23.43 13.16
C HIS A 103 -12.95 21.95 13.10
N VAL A 104 -14.15 21.66 13.56
CA VAL A 104 -14.67 20.31 13.65
C VAL A 104 -15.84 20.12 12.70
N TYR A 105 -15.76 19.06 11.90
CA TYR A 105 -16.76 18.70 10.92
C TYR A 105 -17.28 17.29 11.21
N TYR A 106 -18.57 17.05 10.97
CA TYR A 106 -19.23 15.77 11.18
C TYR A 106 -19.92 15.29 9.91
N ALA A 107 -19.94 13.97 9.70
CA ALA A 107 -20.74 13.30 8.67
C ALA A 107 -21.03 11.85 9.09
N GLU A 108 -21.96 11.19 8.43
CA GLU A 108 -22.20 9.76 8.62
C GLU A 108 -21.04 8.91 8.05
N ASN A 109 -20.39 9.40 7.00
CA ASN A 109 -19.34 8.69 6.27
C ASN A 109 -18.04 9.50 6.26
N ALA A 110 -16.95 8.85 6.66
CA ALA A 110 -15.63 9.48 6.71
C ALA A 110 -15.06 9.83 5.33
N GLU A 111 -15.35 9.03 4.28
CA GLU A 111 -14.90 9.30 2.92
C GLU A 111 -15.61 10.52 2.33
N GLU A 112 -16.91 10.68 2.64
CA GLU A 112 -17.69 11.88 2.28
C GLU A 112 -17.15 13.11 3.00
N LEU A 113 -16.86 12.98 4.29
CA LEU A 113 -16.31 14.05 5.11
C LEU A 113 -14.95 14.52 4.56
N LEU A 114 -14.06 13.58 4.28
CA LEU A 114 -12.78 13.88 3.66
C LEU A 114 -12.95 14.58 2.32
N PHE A 115 -13.88 14.11 1.47
CA PHE A 115 -14.15 14.75 0.18
C PHE A 115 -14.68 16.17 0.32
N LYS A 116 -15.63 16.42 1.24
CA LYS A 116 -16.19 17.76 1.47
C LYS A 116 -15.15 18.76 1.95
N THR A 117 -14.21 18.33 2.78
CA THR A 117 -13.19 19.20 3.38
C THR A 117 -11.95 19.39 2.49
N THR A 118 -11.49 18.35 1.79
CA THR A 118 -10.25 18.39 1.02
C THR A 118 -10.44 18.34 -0.49
N GLY A 119 -11.61 17.91 -0.98
CA GLY A 119 -11.86 17.59 -2.38
C GLY A 119 -11.31 16.22 -2.83
N TRP A 120 -10.70 15.45 -1.94
CA TRP A 120 -10.07 14.16 -2.27
C TRP A 120 -11.05 13.01 -2.11
N ARG A 121 -11.18 12.22 -3.16
CA ARG A 121 -11.97 10.97 -3.14
C ARG A 121 -11.04 9.79 -2.84
N VAL A 122 -10.78 9.57 -1.56
CA VAL A 122 -9.90 8.48 -1.09
C VAL A 122 -10.77 7.39 -0.48
N PRO A 123 -10.75 6.15 -1.00
CA PRO A 123 -11.50 5.04 -0.44
C PRO A 123 -10.79 4.49 0.81
N LEU A 124 -11.11 5.03 1.98
CA LEU A 124 -10.49 4.65 3.24
C LEU A 124 -10.68 3.16 3.56
N ARG A 125 -11.84 2.59 3.16
CA ARG A 125 -12.06 1.15 3.21
C ARG A 125 -11.07 0.39 2.33
N GLY A 126 -10.84 0.87 1.11
CA GLY A 126 -9.86 0.28 0.19
C GLY A 126 -8.45 0.33 0.76
N LEU A 127 -8.04 1.51 1.22
CA LEU A 127 -6.73 1.71 1.84
C LEU A 127 -6.47 0.76 2.99
N ALA A 128 -7.48 0.49 3.84
CA ALA A 128 -7.33 -0.44 4.96
C ALA A 128 -7.00 -1.88 4.53
N TYR A 129 -7.38 -2.29 3.32
CA TYR A 129 -6.97 -3.57 2.72
C TYR A 129 -5.62 -3.44 2.02
N TRP A 130 -5.43 -2.39 1.22
CA TRP A 130 -4.24 -2.24 0.40
C TRP A 130 -2.96 -2.08 1.22
N ILE A 131 -2.98 -1.36 2.34
CA ILE A 131 -1.80 -1.27 3.21
C ILE A 131 -1.38 -2.63 3.80
N ARG A 132 -2.27 -3.62 3.86
CA ARG A 132 -1.95 -5.01 4.23
C ARG A 132 -1.51 -5.86 3.04
N GLY A 133 -1.53 -5.30 1.83
CA GLY A 133 -1.26 -6.03 0.59
C GLY A 133 -2.40 -6.98 0.20
N LEU A 134 -3.65 -6.59 0.47
CA LEU A 134 -4.85 -7.37 0.15
C LEU A 134 -5.80 -6.56 -0.74
N PRO A 135 -6.53 -7.18 -1.68
CA PRO A 135 -7.67 -6.56 -2.33
C PRO A 135 -8.88 -6.50 -1.40
N VAL A 136 -9.77 -5.55 -1.64
CA VAL A 136 -11.09 -5.50 -0.96
C VAL A 136 -11.92 -6.68 -1.43
N PRO A 137 -12.42 -7.54 -0.53
CA PRO A 137 -13.20 -8.70 -0.91
C PRO A 137 -14.55 -8.32 -1.53
N GLY A 138 -15.00 -9.11 -2.51
CA GLY A 138 -16.27 -8.88 -3.21
C GLY A 138 -16.25 -7.74 -4.22
N VAL A 139 -15.12 -7.05 -4.41
CA VAL A 139 -14.96 -5.97 -5.39
C VAL A 139 -14.07 -6.45 -6.53
N LYS A 140 -14.54 -6.26 -7.78
CA LYS A 140 -13.75 -6.61 -8.98
C LYS A 140 -12.38 -5.95 -8.93
N HIS A 141 -11.35 -6.72 -9.28
CA HIS A 141 -9.98 -6.24 -9.31
C HIS A 141 -9.13 -7.00 -10.32
N GLU A 142 -8.01 -6.41 -10.69
CA GLU A 142 -6.92 -7.05 -11.40
C GLU A 142 -5.70 -7.03 -10.50
N GLN A 143 -4.97 -8.15 -10.42
CA GLN A 143 -3.79 -8.26 -9.57
C GLN A 143 -2.61 -8.85 -10.30
N ARG A 144 -1.41 -8.48 -9.88
CA ARG A 144 -0.15 -9.06 -10.32
C ARG A 144 0.65 -9.47 -9.09
N LEU A 145 1.02 -10.74 -9.05
CA LEU A 145 1.85 -11.32 -8.00
C LEU A 145 3.30 -11.44 -8.51
N ASP A 146 4.24 -11.50 -7.60
CA ASP A 146 5.59 -12.00 -7.89
C ASP A 146 5.70 -13.50 -7.64
N ASP A 147 6.90 -14.05 -7.86
CA ASP A 147 7.19 -15.48 -7.71
C ASP A 147 7.06 -15.96 -6.26
N ALA A 148 7.17 -15.07 -5.28
CA ALA A 148 6.95 -15.36 -3.86
C ALA A 148 5.46 -15.26 -3.45
N GLY A 149 4.55 -14.94 -4.39
CA GLY A 149 3.14 -14.72 -4.11
C GLY A 149 2.84 -13.41 -3.40
N LEU A 150 3.73 -12.43 -3.47
CA LEU A 150 3.46 -11.09 -2.97
C LEU A 150 2.76 -10.25 -4.03
N LEU A 151 1.80 -9.45 -3.62
CA LEU A 151 1.09 -8.54 -4.50
C LEU A 151 2.03 -7.40 -4.95
N ARG A 152 2.26 -7.26 -6.25
CA ARG A 152 3.10 -6.20 -6.83
C ARG A 152 2.29 -5.12 -7.51
N GLY A 153 1.10 -5.44 -7.97
CA GLY A 153 0.19 -4.51 -8.58
C GLY A 153 -1.26 -4.88 -8.32
N LEU A 154 -2.09 -3.87 -8.14
CA LEU A 154 -3.52 -4.02 -7.95
C LEU A 154 -4.25 -2.88 -8.64
N ARG A 155 -5.30 -3.20 -9.40
CA ARG A 155 -6.27 -2.23 -9.92
C ARG A 155 -7.61 -2.50 -9.28
N GLN A 156 -8.10 -1.56 -8.48
CA GLN A 156 -9.37 -1.73 -7.77
C GLN A 156 -9.98 -0.37 -7.42
N MET A 157 -11.31 -0.24 -7.48
CA MET A 157 -12.04 0.96 -7.06
C MET A 157 -11.57 2.26 -7.75
N GLY A 158 -11.10 2.19 -9.01
CA GLY A 158 -10.57 3.35 -9.72
C GLY A 158 -9.16 3.78 -9.29
N TRP A 159 -8.40 2.89 -8.64
CA TRP A 159 -7.03 3.11 -8.25
C TRP A 159 -6.09 2.09 -8.87
N HIS A 160 -4.89 2.55 -9.20
CA HIS A 160 -3.73 1.70 -9.47
C HIS A 160 -2.82 1.75 -8.25
N ILE A 161 -2.56 0.61 -7.68
CA ILE A 161 -1.71 0.44 -6.50
C ILE A 161 -0.48 -0.38 -6.91
N ARG A 162 0.71 0.14 -6.61
CA ARG A 162 1.99 -0.55 -6.80
C ARG A 162 2.63 -0.80 -5.44
N PHE A 163 2.99 -2.04 -5.18
CA PHE A 163 3.67 -2.45 -3.96
C PHE A 163 5.16 -2.57 -4.26
N LEU A 164 5.92 -1.55 -3.90
CA LEU A 164 7.33 -1.43 -4.26
C LEU A 164 8.22 -2.26 -3.33
N ALA A 165 7.89 -2.27 -2.03
CA ALA A 165 8.67 -3.00 -1.05
C ALA A 165 7.78 -3.63 0.03
N TYR A 166 8.31 -4.71 0.62
CA TYR A 166 7.75 -5.42 1.76
C TYR A 166 8.80 -5.54 2.86
N LYS A 167 8.37 -5.55 4.11
CA LYS A 167 9.23 -5.77 5.30
C LYS A 167 8.55 -6.72 6.27
N HIS A 168 9.37 -7.32 7.12
CA HIS A 168 8.90 -8.04 8.30
C HIS A 168 8.50 -7.04 9.39
N TYR A 169 7.27 -7.18 9.89
CA TYR A 169 6.76 -6.49 11.06
C TYR A 169 6.25 -7.57 12.02
N GLY A 170 7.12 -7.96 12.98
CA GLY A 170 6.89 -9.16 13.77
C GLY A 170 6.81 -10.41 12.89
N ARG A 171 5.73 -11.16 13.02
CA ARG A 171 5.51 -12.39 12.22
C ARG A 171 5.00 -12.14 10.78
N TYR A 172 4.51 -10.94 10.50
CA TYR A 172 3.88 -10.64 9.22
C TYR A 172 4.86 -9.99 8.26
N VAL A 173 4.77 -10.36 6.98
CA VAL A 173 5.42 -9.65 5.87
C VAL A 173 4.38 -8.71 5.29
N LEU A 174 4.54 -7.41 5.41
CA LEU A 174 3.56 -6.42 4.96
C LEU A 174 4.21 -5.39 4.04
N PRO A 175 3.42 -4.74 3.17
CA PRO A 175 3.93 -3.65 2.37
C PRO A 175 4.58 -2.56 3.23
N SER A 176 5.73 -2.07 2.80
CA SER A 176 6.45 -0.96 3.44
C SER A 176 6.57 0.27 2.56
N ASP A 177 6.36 0.11 1.24
CA ASP A 177 6.40 1.19 0.28
C ASP A 177 5.32 0.94 -0.79
N ILE A 178 4.35 1.84 -0.87
CA ILE A 178 3.16 1.71 -1.69
C ILE A 178 2.93 3.00 -2.47
N GLU A 179 2.79 2.88 -3.78
CA GLU A 179 2.30 3.97 -4.62
C GLU A 179 0.83 3.76 -4.95
N LEU A 180 0.07 4.84 -4.90
CA LEU A 180 -1.36 4.89 -5.17
C LEU A 180 -1.63 5.99 -6.18
N THR A 181 -2.15 5.63 -7.34
CA THR A 181 -2.52 6.57 -8.41
C THR A 181 -4.01 6.46 -8.67
N GLN A 182 -4.72 7.57 -8.53
CA GLN A 182 -6.14 7.61 -8.87
C GLN A 182 -6.31 7.70 -10.38
N VAL A 183 -7.07 6.78 -10.94
CA VAL A 183 -7.40 6.78 -12.37
C VAL A 183 -8.63 7.64 -12.58
N ALA A 184 -8.56 8.57 -13.53
CA ALA A 184 -9.74 9.32 -13.96
C ALA A 184 -10.84 8.34 -14.39
N PRO A 185 -12.11 8.60 -14.06
CA PRO A 185 -13.23 7.77 -14.55
C PRO A 185 -13.15 7.65 -16.07
N ALA A 186 -13.19 6.41 -16.59
CA ALA A 186 -13.21 6.19 -18.03
C ALA A 186 -14.38 6.98 -18.63
N GLN A 187 -14.14 7.66 -19.77
CA GLN A 187 -15.11 8.50 -20.48
C GLN A 187 -16.25 7.67 -21.10
N GLY A 188 -17.02 6.94 -20.30
CA GLY A 188 -17.92 5.91 -20.82
C GLY A 188 -19.31 5.79 -20.21
N ASN A 189 -19.83 6.78 -19.47
CA ASN A 189 -21.25 6.74 -19.12
C ASN A 189 -21.89 8.14 -19.19
N ARG A 190 -22.73 8.35 -20.21
CA ARG A 190 -23.34 9.62 -20.63
C ARG A 190 -24.45 10.14 -19.70
N THR A 191 -24.63 9.61 -18.51
CA THR A 191 -25.74 9.98 -17.61
C THR A 191 -25.31 10.76 -16.36
N PHE A 192 -24.04 11.15 -16.25
CA PHE A 192 -23.61 12.04 -15.16
C PHE A 192 -23.41 13.46 -15.69
N ASP A 193 -24.14 14.41 -15.10
CA ASP A 193 -24.04 15.85 -15.39
C ASP A 193 -22.60 16.33 -15.16
N ARG A 194 -21.86 16.46 -16.26
CA ARG A 194 -20.46 16.86 -16.35
C ARG A 194 -20.16 18.27 -15.81
N SER A 195 -21.17 19.13 -15.75
CA SER A 195 -20.96 20.56 -15.53
C SER A 195 -20.67 20.93 -14.07
N ARG A 196 -21.06 20.08 -13.11
CA ARG A 196 -20.90 20.36 -11.67
C ARG A 196 -19.84 19.51 -10.96
N LEU A 197 -19.52 18.30 -11.44
CA LEU A 197 -18.59 17.37 -10.78
C LEU A 197 -17.17 17.46 -11.32
N ASP A 198 -16.97 17.77 -12.61
CA ASP A 198 -15.64 17.84 -13.23
C ASP A 198 -14.76 18.97 -12.68
N ARG A 199 -15.32 20.05 -12.17
CA ARG A 199 -14.56 21.16 -11.59
C ARG A 199 -13.94 20.85 -10.21
N LYS A 200 -14.38 19.78 -9.52
CA LYS A 200 -13.88 19.40 -8.20
C LYS A 200 -13.09 18.08 -8.18
N PHE A 201 -13.08 17.30 -9.28
CA PHE A 201 -12.28 16.08 -9.30
C PHE A 201 -10.80 16.43 -9.40
N ARG A 202 -10.08 16.14 -8.35
CA ARG A 202 -8.62 16.28 -8.29
C ARG A 202 -8.03 14.89 -8.16
N PRO A 203 -7.41 14.35 -9.25
CA PRO A 203 -6.71 13.08 -9.15
C PRO A 203 -5.64 13.19 -8.07
N VAL A 204 -5.50 12.15 -7.29
CA VAL A 204 -4.55 12.06 -6.19
C VAL A 204 -3.54 11.00 -6.54
N ASP A 205 -2.27 11.39 -6.51
CA ASP A 205 -1.14 10.48 -6.48
C ASP A 205 -0.55 10.52 -5.07
N ALA A 206 -0.33 9.37 -4.48
CA ALA A 206 0.25 9.27 -3.16
C ALA A 206 1.30 8.17 -3.10
N ARG A 207 2.35 8.40 -2.30
CA ARG A 207 3.30 7.37 -1.90
C ARG A 207 3.30 7.24 -0.39
N LEU A 208 3.08 6.05 0.09
CA LEU A 208 3.02 5.72 1.50
C LEU A 208 4.22 4.87 1.89
N LEU A 209 5.07 5.41 2.76
CA LEU A 209 6.18 4.70 3.39
C LEU A 209 5.76 4.30 4.79
N ILE A 210 5.58 3.01 5.03
CA ILE A 210 5.21 2.46 6.34
C ILE A 210 6.48 2.12 7.10
N GLU A 211 6.63 2.74 8.25
CA GLU A 211 7.81 2.59 9.11
C GLU A 211 7.57 1.62 10.26
N ARG A 212 6.34 1.61 10.80
CA ARG A 212 5.99 0.79 11.95
C ARG A 212 4.58 0.21 11.82
N TRP A 213 4.47 -1.04 12.24
CA TRP A 213 3.22 -1.72 12.55
C TRP A 213 3.23 -2.20 14.01
N ALA A 214 2.18 -1.88 14.75
CA ALA A 214 1.86 -2.50 16.02
C ALA A 214 0.48 -3.17 15.91
N TYR A 215 0.35 -4.36 16.47
CA TYR A 215 -0.89 -5.12 16.46
C TYR A 215 -1.61 -4.88 17.77
N LEU A 216 -2.88 -4.48 17.68
CA LEU A 216 -3.74 -4.31 18.84
C LEU A 216 -4.45 -5.64 19.13
N ARG A 217 -4.47 -6.04 20.38
CA ARG A 217 -5.20 -7.21 20.86
C ARG A 217 -6.67 -6.87 21.13
#